data_178583474354e7437c45c1ae5f0ec580
#
_entry.id   178583474354e7437c45c1ae5f0ec580
#
_cell.length_a   1.000
_cell.length_b   1.000
_cell.length_c   1.000
_cell.angle_alpha   90.00
_cell.angle_beta   90.00
_cell.angle_gamma   90.00
#
_symmetry.space_group_name_H-M   'P 1'
#
loop_
_entity.id
_entity.type
_entity.pdbx_description
1 polymer ?
#
loop_
_entity_poly.entity_id
_entity_poly.type
_entity_poly.pdbx_seq_one_letter_code
_entity_poly.pdbx_strand_id
1 'polypeptide(L)'
;MNRLSAYAFCLLSLAFLIPHAAADAGWVLMTADMQQQPVSLQQIGPAGVRVVPVNAAQPITISFDSFLQIDRTSQPRSPGANLTLILLNGDRLTGHPVSAKDEQVTWHSPSIGDLTVPLKQIRALIRYGSTIENLDQPPTEDKILLSNGDTTKGIVTDISDSKVTVQAAAPTEIPLDSVKWIQFALAAKPAMKTDRGFRIRLNDDSLISADSLEADDQKITLALPDGSKREVDMVAAAGIEQLNGPLSWLSSRTPHAIVQVPYFGGTIWPTRMDSTVGGKPIQFADRIYARGIGVHAYSRIDYALDGSYEAFRTQYAIAQDEKRQYANVAVRIKIDGKTVHEQPSFTADLLSPVLVLDLPKDAKMLRLEVDYGQANDTQDRFNWIEPALLRKKPPKTQPATPTTQNTGAPSVTERR
;
A
#
# COMPACT_ATOMS: atom_id res chain seq x y z
N MET A 1 3.76 -1.69 90.97
CA MET A 1 4.76 -1.23 90.00
C MET A 1 4.28 -1.64 88.64
N ASN A 2 3.62 -0.70 87.93
CA ASN A 2 2.93 -0.93 86.64
C ASN A 2 3.91 -0.62 85.50
N ARG A 3 4.01 -1.56 84.58
CA ARG A 3 4.62 -1.31 83.28
C ARG A 3 3.54 -1.30 82.22
N LEU A 4 3.27 -0.12 81.64
CA LEU A 4 2.46 0.05 80.42
C LEU A 4 3.33 -0.28 79.19
N SER A 5 2.87 -1.24 78.42
CA SER A 5 3.44 -1.54 77.07
C SER A 5 2.60 -0.75 76.05
N ALA A 6 3.27 0.12 75.32
CA ALA A 6 2.67 0.86 74.16
C ALA A 6 2.80 -0.04 72.92
N TYR A 7 1.63 -0.40 72.30
CA TYR A 7 1.58 -1.02 71.01
C TYR A 7 1.57 0.09 69.91
N ALA A 8 2.62 0.14 69.14
CA ALA A 8 2.67 0.95 67.94
C ALA A 8 1.99 0.14 66.80
N PHE A 9 0.90 0.70 66.30
CA PHE A 9 0.19 0.20 65.11
C PHE A 9 0.86 0.72 63.88
N CYS A 10 1.62 -0.11 63.16
CA CYS A 10 2.19 0.21 61.88
C CYS A 10 1.13 -0.06 60.79
N LEU A 11 0.51 1.01 60.24
CA LEU A 11 -0.37 0.95 59.10
C LEU A 11 0.49 0.71 57.85
N LEU A 12 0.54 -0.52 57.37
CA LEU A 12 1.08 -0.86 56.07
C LEU A 12 0.05 -0.50 54.98
N SER A 13 0.25 0.64 54.33
CA SER A 13 -0.50 0.99 53.09
C SER A 13 -0.07 0.05 51.95
N LEU A 14 -0.87 -0.99 51.68
CA LEU A 14 -0.78 -1.79 50.48
C LEU A 14 -1.19 -0.90 49.30
N ALA A 15 -0.23 -0.36 48.56
CA ALA A 15 -0.44 0.20 47.25
C ALA A 15 -0.80 -0.98 46.30
N PHE A 16 -2.08 -1.09 45.96
CA PHE A 16 -2.52 -1.97 44.87
C PHE A 16 -1.90 -1.45 43.59
N LEU A 17 -0.82 -2.06 43.14
CA LEU A 17 -0.36 -2.00 41.75
C LEU A 17 -1.46 -2.66 40.91
N ILE A 18 -2.36 -1.85 40.35
CA ILE A 18 -3.24 -2.29 39.28
C ILE A 18 -2.30 -2.62 38.11
N PRO A 19 -2.22 -3.88 37.66
CA PRO A 19 -1.47 -4.17 36.45
C PRO A 19 -2.16 -3.39 35.33
N HIS A 20 -1.50 -2.40 34.76
CA HIS A 20 -1.89 -1.85 33.48
C HIS A 20 -1.83 -3.02 32.52
N ALA A 21 -3.01 -3.50 32.08
CA ALA A 21 -3.09 -4.42 30.95
C ALA A 21 -2.31 -3.77 29.82
N ALA A 22 -1.21 -4.41 29.41
CA ALA A 22 -0.48 -3.97 28.24
C ALA A 22 -1.50 -3.90 27.12
N ALA A 23 -1.73 -2.72 26.56
CA ALA A 23 -2.65 -2.54 25.45
C ALA A 23 -2.19 -3.50 24.36
N ASP A 24 -3.09 -4.38 23.91
CA ASP A 24 -2.80 -5.33 22.86
C ASP A 24 -2.40 -4.54 21.61
N ALA A 25 -1.14 -4.65 21.22
CA ALA A 25 -0.59 -3.94 20.08
C ALA A 25 -1.12 -4.60 18.80
N GLY A 26 -2.38 -4.39 18.51
CA GLY A 26 -2.99 -4.91 17.30
C GLY A 26 -2.46 -4.28 16.01
N TRP A 27 -1.64 -3.20 16.11
CA TRP A 27 -1.19 -2.41 14.97
C TRP A 27 0.29 -2.02 15.05
N VAL A 28 0.91 -1.82 13.88
CA VAL A 28 2.21 -1.19 13.72
C VAL A 28 2.04 0.12 12.96
N LEU A 29 2.35 1.22 13.61
CA LEU A 29 2.35 2.55 13.02
C LEU A 29 3.71 2.85 12.38
N MET A 30 3.71 3.41 11.17
CA MET A 30 4.88 4.01 10.52
C MET A 30 4.68 5.50 10.39
N THR A 31 5.68 6.27 10.82
CA THR A 31 5.69 7.74 10.79
C THR A 31 6.72 8.29 9.79
N ALA A 32 6.64 9.60 9.51
CA ALA A 32 7.46 10.27 8.50
C ALA A 32 8.99 10.22 8.77
N ASP A 33 9.40 9.94 9.99
CA ASP A 33 10.79 9.62 10.36
C ASP A 33 11.18 8.16 10.08
N MET A 34 10.30 7.43 9.35
CA MET A 34 10.46 6.03 8.98
C MET A 34 10.56 5.05 10.16
N GLN A 35 10.18 5.50 11.36
CA GLN A 35 10.13 4.62 12.52
C GLN A 35 8.84 3.81 12.53
N GLN A 36 8.97 2.55 12.91
CA GLN A 36 7.84 1.64 13.13
C GLN A 36 7.69 1.40 14.64
N GLN A 37 6.47 1.54 15.13
CA GLN A 37 6.18 1.28 16.53
C GLN A 37 4.87 0.52 16.71
N PRO A 38 4.83 -0.47 17.60
CA PRO A 38 3.59 -1.16 17.94
C PRO A 38 2.67 -0.25 18.76
N VAL A 39 1.40 -0.19 18.36
CA VAL A 39 0.39 0.71 18.95
C VAL A 39 -0.99 0.05 19.01
N SER A 40 -1.87 0.59 19.86
CA SER A 40 -3.33 0.40 19.76
C SER A 40 -3.92 1.62 19.03
N LEU A 41 -4.61 1.38 17.90
CA LEU A 41 -5.36 2.42 17.19
C LEU A 41 -6.64 2.74 17.94
N GLN A 42 -6.90 4.01 18.23
CA GLN A 42 -8.11 4.47 18.89
C GLN A 42 -9.05 5.21 17.95
N GLN A 43 -8.49 6.09 17.12
CA GLN A 43 -9.30 6.96 16.27
C GLN A 43 -8.48 7.48 15.09
N ILE A 44 -9.15 7.70 13.97
CA ILE A 44 -8.65 8.54 12.86
C ILE A 44 -9.69 9.63 12.63
N GLY A 45 -9.27 10.88 12.62
CA GLY A 45 -10.15 12.02 12.43
C GLY A 45 -9.42 13.22 11.82
N PRO A 46 -10.05 14.40 11.73
CA PRO A 46 -9.46 15.57 11.06
C PRO A 46 -8.11 16.02 11.62
N ALA A 47 -7.87 15.77 12.93
CA ALA A 47 -6.62 16.12 13.59
C ALA A 47 -5.47 15.15 13.33
N GLY A 48 -5.76 13.96 12.78
CA GLY A 48 -4.79 12.90 12.53
C GLY A 48 -5.19 11.56 13.12
N VAL A 49 -4.19 10.72 13.38
CA VAL A 49 -4.34 9.36 13.89
C VAL A 49 -4.03 9.32 15.38
N ARG A 50 -5.01 8.95 16.19
CA ARG A 50 -4.88 8.82 17.64
C ARG A 50 -4.57 7.38 18.01
N VAL A 51 -3.45 7.19 18.68
CA VAL A 51 -2.93 5.86 19.05
C VAL A 51 -2.42 5.85 20.49
N VAL A 52 -2.35 4.67 21.08
CA VAL A 52 -1.62 4.41 22.34
C VAL A 52 -0.41 3.55 22.02
N PRO A 53 0.83 4.06 22.10
CA PRO A 53 2.03 3.22 22.01
C PRO A 53 2.06 2.17 23.12
N VAL A 54 2.55 0.96 22.83
CA VAL A 54 2.56 -0.16 23.81
C VAL A 54 3.26 0.21 25.12
N ASN A 55 4.28 1.06 25.05
CA ASN A 55 5.07 1.46 26.23
C ASN A 55 4.62 2.80 26.81
N ALA A 56 3.45 3.33 26.42
CA ALA A 56 2.92 4.61 26.90
C ALA A 56 1.56 4.41 27.58
N ALA A 57 1.33 5.16 28.67
CA ALA A 57 0.05 5.14 29.38
C ALA A 57 -0.99 6.12 28.79
N GLN A 58 -0.56 7.04 27.92
CA GLN A 58 -1.41 8.09 27.38
C GLN A 58 -1.47 8.03 25.85
N PRO A 59 -2.63 8.31 25.25
CA PRO A 59 -2.76 8.40 23.81
C PRO A 59 -2.00 9.60 23.26
N ILE A 60 -1.45 9.44 22.06
CA ILE A 60 -0.84 10.50 21.27
C ILE A 60 -1.60 10.66 19.95
N THR A 61 -1.59 11.87 19.38
CA THR A 61 -2.15 12.12 18.05
C THR A 61 -1.02 12.40 17.06
N ILE A 62 -0.95 11.60 16.03
CA ILE A 62 -0.01 11.73 14.92
C ILE A 62 -0.70 12.52 13.82
N SER A 63 -0.18 13.71 13.49
CA SER A 63 -0.71 14.51 12.39
C SER A 63 -0.54 13.80 11.04
N PHE A 64 -1.37 14.09 10.05
CA PHE A 64 -1.22 13.55 8.69
C PHE A 64 0.08 13.97 7.99
N ASP A 65 0.76 15.02 8.45
CA ASP A 65 2.10 15.38 7.95
C ASP A 65 3.21 14.45 8.47
N SER A 66 2.89 13.66 9.48
CA SER A 66 3.80 12.68 10.09
C SER A 66 3.32 11.24 9.95
N PHE A 67 2.06 11.01 9.64
CA PHE A 67 1.49 9.68 9.42
C PHE A 67 1.84 9.16 8.02
N LEU A 68 2.32 7.93 7.91
CA LEU A 68 2.53 7.26 6.64
C LEU A 68 1.54 6.12 6.45
N GLN A 69 1.54 5.18 7.37
CA GLN A 69 0.66 4.01 7.33
C GLN A 69 0.52 3.39 8.72
N ILE A 70 -0.49 2.56 8.86
CA ILE A 70 -0.69 1.68 10.01
C ILE A 70 -1.18 0.33 9.51
N ASP A 71 -0.54 -0.75 9.97
CA ASP A 71 -0.82 -2.12 9.56
C ASP A 71 -1.12 -2.99 10.77
N ARG A 72 -2.03 -3.96 10.64
CA ARG A 72 -2.24 -4.95 11.68
C ARG A 72 -1.06 -5.91 11.79
N THR A 73 -0.72 -6.26 13.03
CA THR A 73 0.39 -7.19 13.32
C THR A 73 0.11 -8.62 12.90
N SER A 74 -1.12 -9.06 13.03
CA SER A 74 -1.59 -10.36 12.57
C SER A 74 -3.07 -10.28 12.23
N GLN A 75 -3.44 -10.81 11.09
CA GLN A 75 -4.83 -10.93 10.72
C GLN A 75 -5.03 -12.22 9.92
N PRO A 76 -5.94 -13.11 10.33
CA PRO A 76 -6.31 -14.23 9.49
C PRO A 76 -6.93 -13.65 8.20
N ARG A 77 -6.44 -14.09 7.05
CA ARG A 77 -7.10 -13.81 5.78
C ARG A 77 -8.48 -14.44 5.82
N SER A 78 -9.51 -13.64 5.63
CA SER A 78 -10.81 -14.17 5.25
C SER A 78 -10.67 -14.70 3.82
N PRO A 79 -11.09 -15.94 3.53
CA PRO A 79 -11.18 -16.37 2.15
C PRO A 79 -12.13 -15.39 1.44
N GLY A 80 -11.56 -14.59 0.55
CA GLY A 80 -12.34 -13.67 -0.28
C GLY A 80 -13.29 -14.42 -1.20
N ALA A 81 -14.21 -13.68 -1.81
CA ALA A 81 -15.02 -14.22 -2.90
C ALA A 81 -14.11 -14.69 -4.05
N ASN A 82 -14.66 -15.53 -4.93
CA ASN A 82 -13.90 -16.17 -6.01
C ASN A 82 -13.41 -15.20 -7.10
N LEU A 83 -13.83 -13.93 -7.09
CA LEU A 83 -13.50 -12.94 -8.11
C LEU A 83 -12.93 -11.66 -7.48
N THR A 84 -12.03 -11.02 -8.21
CA THR A 84 -11.47 -9.71 -7.89
C THR A 84 -11.63 -8.79 -9.09
N LEU A 85 -12.26 -7.64 -8.88
CA LEU A 85 -12.34 -6.54 -9.83
C LEU A 85 -11.16 -5.61 -9.61
N ILE A 86 -10.39 -5.33 -10.65
CA ILE A 86 -9.26 -4.39 -10.61
C ILE A 86 -9.65 -3.13 -11.35
N LEU A 87 -9.53 -1.99 -10.69
CA LEU A 87 -9.87 -0.69 -11.25
C LEU A 87 -8.64 0.03 -11.83
N LEU A 88 -8.88 1.04 -12.65
CA LEU A 88 -7.82 1.85 -13.28
C LEU A 88 -6.97 2.63 -12.28
N ASN A 89 -7.54 3.03 -11.14
CA ASN A 89 -6.82 3.71 -10.05
C ASN A 89 -5.97 2.74 -9.19
N GLY A 90 -6.02 1.43 -9.50
CA GLY A 90 -5.31 0.38 -8.78
C GLY A 90 -6.09 -0.22 -7.62
N ASP A 91 -7.33 0.22 -7.36
CA ASP A 91 -8.18 -0.41 -6.37
C ASP A 91 -8.53 -1.84 -6.79
N ARG A 92 -8.74 -2.68 -5.80
CA ARG A 92 -9.12 -4.09 -5.95
C ARG A 92 -10.35 -4.35 -5.09
N LEU A 93 -11.37 -4.91 -5.68
CA LEU A 93 -12.61 -5.23 -4.98
C LEU A 93 -12.85 -6.72 -5.07
N THR A 94 -12.70 -7.42 -3.96
CA THR A 94 -13.03 -8.84 -3.85
C THR A 94 -14.54 -8.98 -3.70
N GLY A 95 -15.17 -9.88 -4.48
CA GLY A 95 -16.62 -10.01 -4.48
C GLY A 95 -17.16 -10.74 -5.69
N HIS A 96 -18.33 -10.31 -6.16
CA HIS A 96 -18.97 -10.82 -7.37
C HIS A 96 -19.84 -9.75 -8.03
N PRO A 97 -20.03 -9.80 -9.35
CA PRO A 97 -21.00 -8.96 -10.03
C PRO A 97 -22.42 -9.38 -9.69
N VAL A 98 -23.32 -8.42 -9.50
CA VAL A 98 -24.75 -8.68 -9.28
C VAL A 98 -25.52 -8.45 -10.58
N SER A 99 -25.26 -7.33 -11.24
CA SER A 99 -25.89 -6.94 -12.49
C SER A 99 -25.06 -5.90 -13.21
N ALA A 100 -25.30 -5.72 -14.51
CA ALA A 100 -24.83 -4.55 -15.23
C ALA A 100 -26.01 -3.84 -15.89
N LYS A 101 -25.96 -2.51 -15.89
CA LYS A 101 -26.92 -1.64 -16.54
C LYS A 101 -26.25 -0.31 -16.89
N ASP A 102 -26.59 0.24 -18.06
CA ASP A 102 -26.11 1.57 -18.50
C ASP A 102 -24.59 1.73 -18.40
N GLU A 103 -23.82 0.72 -18.86
CA GLU A 103 -22.36 0.64 -18.80
C GLU A 103 -21.79 0.68 -17.36
N GLN A 104 -22.56 0.29 -16.37
CA GLN A 104 -22.17 0.21 -14.96
C GLN A 104 -22.41 -1.20 -14.44
N VAL A 105 -21.46 -1.69 -13.64
CA VAL A 105 -21.58 -2.98 -12.94
C VAL A 105 -21.90 -2.70 -11.47
N THR A 106 -22.98 -3.30 -10.98
CA THR A 106 -23.21 -3.42 -9.54
C THR A 106 -22.37 -4.57 -9.03
N TRP A 107 -21.41 -4.26 -8.19
CA TRP A 107 -20.47 -5.21 -7.60
C TRP A 107 -20.77 -5.37 -6.12
N HIS A 108 -21.00 -6.60 -5.69
CA HIS A 108 -21.16 -6.92 -4.27
C HIS A 108 -19.82 -7.31 -3.66
N SER A 109 -19.36 -6.58 -2.66
CA SER A 109 -18.20 -6.92 -1.84
C SER A 109 -18.66 -7.30 -0.43
N PRO A 110 -18.23 -8.45 0.12
CA PRO A 110 -18.60 -8.87 1.47
C PRO A 110 -18.21 -7.86 2.56
N SER A 111 -17.13 -7.11 2.33
CA SER A 111 -16.60 -6.16 3.32
C SER A 111 -17.18 -4.75 3.22
N ILE A 112 -17.78 -4.36 2.08
CA ILE A 112 -18.18 -2.95 1.80
C ILE A 112 -19.64 -2.85 1.35
N GLY A 113 -20.26 -3.98 1.01
CA GLY A 113 -21.58 -4.01 0.38
C GLY A 113 -21.56 -3.71 -1.12
N ASP A 114 -22.65 -3.22 -1.66
CA ASP A 114 -22.83 -3.00 -3.10
C ASP A 114 -22.19 -1.69 -3.56
N LEU A 115 -21.42 -1.78 -4.63
CA LEU A 115 -20.75 -0.67 -5.28
C LEU A 115 -21.17 -0.62 -6.76
N THR A 116 -21.43 0.58 -7.27
CA THR A 116 -21.66 0.79 -8.71
C THR A 116 -20.35 1.24 -9.36
N VAL A 117 -19.86 0.45 -10.30
CA VAL A 117 -18.55 0.68 -10.97
C VAL A 117 -18.78 0.84 -12.47
N PRO A 118 -18.44 1.99 -13.08
CA PRO A 118 -18.49 2.15 -14.52
C PRO A 118 -17.55 1.17 -15.24
N LEU A 119 -18.00 0.49 -16.29
CA LEU A 119 -17.18 -0.45 -17.08
C LEU A 119 -15.87 0.19 -17.54
N LYS A 120 -15.90 1.45 -17.97
CA LYS A 120 -14.69 2.22 -18.37
C LYS A 120 -13.65 2.43 -17.27
N GLN A 121 -13.99 2.18 -16.01
CA GLN A 121 -13.04 2.25 -14.87
C GLN A 121 -12.48 0.88 -14.50
N ILE A 122 -12.99 -0.18 -15.11
CA ILE A 122 -12.53 -1.54 -14.85
C ILE A 122 -11.33 -1.82 -15.75
N ARG A 123 -10.26 -2.30 -15.15
CA ARG A 123 -9.05 -2.75 -15.82
C ARG A 123 -9.07 -4.25 -16.08
N ALA A 124 -9.52 -5.00 -15.07
CA ALA A 124 -9.61 -6.46 -15.17
C ALA A 124 -10.61 -7.04 -14.18
N LEU A 125 -11.14 -8.20 -14.52
CA LEU A 125 -11.82 -9.15 -13.64
C LEU A 125 -10.97 -10.42 -13.56
N ILE A 126 -10.62 -10.87 -12.36
CA ILE A 126 -9.72 -12.01 -12.18
C ILE A 126 -10.33 -13.00 -11.20
N ARG A 127 -10.40 -14.26 -11.58
CA ARG A 127 -10.78 -15.36 -10.67
C ARG A 127 -9.61 -15.74 -9.78
N TYR A 128 -9.90 -16.04 -8.53
CA TYR A 128 -8.90 -16.50 -7.56
C TYR A 128 -8.03 -17.63 -8.12
N GLY A 129 -6.72 -17.54 -7.92
CA GLY A 129 -5.76 -18.50 -8.46
C GLY A 129 -5.37 -18.29 -9.93
N SER A 130 -5.96 -17.30 -10.61
CA SER A 130 -5.60 -16.88 -11.97
C SER A 130 -4.72 -15.63 -11.95
N THR A 131 -3.90 -15.45 -12.99
CA THR A 131 -3.04 -14.28 -13.18
C THR A 131 -3.10 -13.77 -14.60
N ILE A 132 -2.93 -12.47 -14.79
CA ILE A 132 -2.74 -11.83 -16.10
C ILE A 132 -1.28 -11.39 -16.16
N GLU A 133 -0.49 -11.99 -17.06
CA GLU A 133 0.97 -11.76 -17.13
C GLU A 133 1.34 -10.31 -17.45
N ASN A 134 0.60 -9.66 -18.34
CA ASN A 134 0.88 -8.29 -18.82
C ASN A 134 -0.29 -7.34 -18.49
N LEU A 135 -0.75 -7.34 -17.24
CA LEU A 135 -1.86 -6.48 -16.82
C LEU A 135 -1.60 -5.00 -17.12
N ASP A 136 -0.35 -4.55 -17.10
CA ASP A 136 0.04 -3.16 -17.37
C ASP A 136 0.01 -2.77 -18.86
N GLN A 137 -0.13 -3.77 -19.76
CA GLN A 137 -0.25 -3.56 -21.19
C GLN A 137 -1.70 -3.86 -21.61
N PRO A 138 -2.57 -2.85 -21.70
CA PRO A 138 -3.96 -3.08 -22.08
C PRO A 138 -4.01 -3.61 -23.53
N PRO A 139 -4.90 -4.58 -23.80
CA PRO A 139 -5.13 -5.07 -25.15
C PRO A 139 -5.88 -4.01 -25.99
N THR A 140 -5.89 -4.19 -27.32
CA THR A 140 -6.65 -3.31 -28.23
C THR A 140 -8.16 -3.58 -28.21
N GLU A 141 -8.56 -4.77 -27.79
CA GLU A 141 -9.93 -5.23 -27.58
C GLU A 141 -10.00 -5.97 -26.26
N ASP A 142 -11.17 -6.03 -25.60
CA ASP A 142 -11.31 -6.81 -24.37
C ASP A 142 -10.96 -8.26 -24.64
N LYS A 143 -10.19 -8.85 -23.74
CA LYS A 143 -9.66 -10.21 -23.84
C LYS A 143 -10.16 -11.05 -22.68
N ILE A 144 -10.75 -12.19 -22.98
CA ILE A 144 -11.32 -13.12 -22.00
C ILE A 144 -10.60 -14.45 -22.11
N LEU A 145 -10.04 -14.94 -21.01
CA LEU A 145 -9.49 -16.31 -20.92
C LEU A 145 -10.50 -17.20 -20.21
N LEU A 146 -10.80 -18.32 -20.83
CA LEU A 146 -11.71 -19.33 -20.30
C LEU A 146 -10.96 -20.43 -19.53
N SER A 147 -11.71 -21.21 -18.74
CA SER A 147 -11.17 -22.30 -17.91
C SER A 147 -10.58 -23.45 -18.75
N ASN A 148 -11.08 -23.65 -19.97
CA ASN A 148 -10.55 -24.63 -20.93
C ASN A 148 -9.26 -24.16 -21.65
N GLY A 149 -8.84 -22.89 -21.43
CA GLY A 149 -7.66 -22.30 -22.07
C GLY A 149 -7.96 -21.47 -23.32
N ASP A 150 -9.19 -21.50 -23.83
CA ASP A 150 -9.58 -20.68 -24.98
C ASP A 150 -9.59 -19.18 -24.65
N THR A 151 -9.34 -18.37 -25.67
CA THR A 151 -9.37 -16.91 -25.56
C THR A 151 -10.41 -16.34 -26.50
N THR A 152 -11.31 -15.52 -25.96
CA THR A 152 -12.29 -14.74 -26.74
C THR A 152 -11.89 -13.26 -26.71
N LYS A 153 -12.12 -12.55 -27.82
CA LYS A 153 -11.90 -11.10 -27.96
C LYS A 153 -13.18 -10.42 -28.43
N GLY A 154 -13.36 -9.17 -28.05
CA GLY A 154 -14.52 -8.36 -28.43
C GLY A 154 -14.74 -7.25 -27.43
N ILE A 155 -15.93 -6.63 -27.42
CA ILE A 155 -16.30 -5.60 -26.45
C ILE A 155 -17.20 -6.24 -25.40
N VAL A 156 -16.81 -6.25 -24.15
CA VAL A 156 -17.64 -6.68 -23.01
C VAL A 156 -18.69 -5.61 -22.76
N THR A 157 -19.96 -5.97 -22.95
CA THR A 157 -21.10 -5.06 -22.82
C THR A 157 -21.90 -5.29 -21.54
N ASP A 158 -21.81 -6.49 -20.95
CA ASP A 158 -22.53 -6.87 -19.74
C ASP A 158 -21.76 -7.88 -18.91
N ILE A 159 -21.84 -7.74 -17.58
CA ILE A 159 -21.31 -8.69 -16.61
C ILE A 159 -22.34 -8.85 -15.48
N SER A 160 -22.88 -10.05 -15.34
CA SER A 160 -23.83 -10.38 -14.27
C SER A 160 -23.27 -11.50 -13.38
N ASP A 161 -24.07 -11.91 -12.41
CA ASP A 161 -23.76 -13.03 -11.52
C ASP A 161 -23.62 -14.39 -12.27
N SER A 162 -24.20 -14.52 -13.43
CA SER A 162 -24.26 -15.79 -14.19
C SER A 162 -23.48 -15.75 -15.51
N LYS A 163 -23.31 -14.57 -16.15
CA LYS A 163 -22.74 -14.50 -17.50
C LYS A 163 -22.01 -13.20 -17.79
N VAL A 164 -21.18 -13.25 -18.81
CA VAL A 164 -20.54 -12.12 -19.47
C VAL A 164 -21.03 -12.05 -20.91
N THR A 165 -21.49 -10.89 -21.36
CA THR A 165 -21.90 -10.68 -22.76
C THR A 165 -20.80 -9.95 -23.51
N VAL A 166 -20.39 -10.53 -24.64
CA VAL A 166 -19.32 -9.99 -25.49
C VAL A 166 -19.89 -9.68 -26.86
N GLN A 167 -19.73 -8.44 -27.30
CA GLN A 167 -20.05 -8.03 -28.68
C GLN A 167 -18.82 -8.27 -29.55
N ALA A 168 -18.90 -9.27 -30.40
CA ALA A 168 -17.97 -9.57 -31.48
C ALA A 168 -18.69 -9.48 -32.83
N ALA A 169 -18.47 -10.40 -33.77
CA ALA A 169 -19.23 -10.48 -35.01
C ALA A 169 -20.74 -10.76 -34.76
N ALA A 170 -21.05 -11.47 -33.66
CA ALA A 170 -22.38 -11.63 -33.09
C ALA A 170 -22.27 -11.58 -31.56
N PRO A 171 -23.33 -11.10 -30.86
CA PRO A 171 -23.35 -11.13 -29.39
C PRO A 171 -23.20 -12.56 -28.90
N THR A 172 -22.28 -12.79 -27.99
CA THR A 172 -21.99 -14.10 -27.40
C THR A 172 -22.11 -14.01 -25.90
N GLU A 173 -22.87 -14.91 -25.29
CA GLU A 173 -22.97 -15.05 -23.84
C GLU A 173 -22.03 -16.14 -23.35
N ILE A 174 -21.21 -15.80 -22.36
CA ILE A 174 -20.22 -16.68 -21.76
C ILE A 174 -20.58 -16.89 -20.30
N PRO A 175 -20.79 -18.13 -19.82
CA PRO A 175 -21.02 -18.39 -18.41
C PRO A 175 -19.89 -17.83 -17.55
N LEU A 176 -20.22 -17.03 -16.50
CA LEU A 176 -19.22 -16.41 -15.64
C LEU A 176 -18.31 -17.44 -14.98
N ASP A 177 -18.82 -18.65 -14.65
CA ASP A 177 -18.04 -19.72 -14.04
C ASP A 177 -16.94 -20.27 -14.96
N SER A 178 -17.09 -20.13 -16.26
CA SER A 178 -16.08 -20.53 -17.23
C SER A 178 -14.97 -19.50 -17.45
N VAL A 179 -15.12 -18.27 -16.89
CA VAL A 179 -14.15 -17.20 -17.06
C VAL A 179 -13.04 -17.30 -16.01
N LYS A 180 -11.79 -17.38 -16.44
CA LYS A 180 -10.59 -17.23 -15.59
C LYS A 180 -10.28 -15.76 -15.32
N TRP A 181 -10.25 -14.96 -16.38
CA TRP A 181 -10.06 -13.53 -16.28
C TRP A 181 -10.57 -12.79 -17.51
N ILE A 182 -10.85 -11.51 -17.31
CA ILE A 182 -11.14 -10.54 -18.36
C ILE A 182 -10.11 -9.41 -18.20
N GLN A 183 -9.45 -9.04 -19.30
CA GLN A 183 -8.62 -7.83 -19.38
C GLN A 183 -9.27 -6.87 -20.36
N PHE A 184 -9.61 -5.67 -19.87
CA PHE A 184 -10.33 -4.67 -20.65
C PHE A 184 -9.39 -3.83 -21.50
N ALA A 185 -9.83 -3.50 -22.70
CA ALA A 185 -9.20 -2.48 -23.53
C ALA A 185 -9.44 -1.11 -22.90
N LEU A 186 -8.37 -0.35 -22.67
CA LEU A 186 -8.45 0.93 -21.98
C LEU A 186 -8.47 2.06 -23.01
N ALA A 187 -9.52 2.86 -23.00
CA ALA A 187 -9.64 4.03 -23.88
C ALA A 187 -8.72 5.19 -23.45
N ALA A 188 -8.42 5.32 -22.16
CA ALA A 188 -7.56 6.38 -21.63
C ALA A 188 -6.93 5.98 -20.28
N LYS A 189 -5.73 6.50 -20.00
CA LYS A 189 -5.12 6.39 -18.68
C LYS A 189 -5.85 7.36 -17.73
N PRO A 190 -6.28 6.92 -16.54
CA PRO A 190 -6.95 7.81 -15.60
C PRO A 190 -6.02 8.94 -15.16
N ALA A 191 -6.56 10.14 -14.96
CA ALA A 191 -5.82 11.23 -14.36
C ALA A 191 -5.44 10.84 -12.92
N MET A 192 -4.16 10.98 -12.57
CA MET A 192 -3.71 10.75 -11.20
C MET A 192 -4.21 11.89 -10.32
N LYS A 193 -4.92 11.55 -9.23
CA LYS A 193 -5.22 12.52 -8.17
C LYS A 193 -3.91 12.91 -7.49
N THR A 194 -3.74 14.19 -7.21
CA THR A 194 -2.58 14.76 -6.53
C THR A 194 -2.86 15.12 -5.08
N ASP A 195 -4.14 15.23 -4.74
CA ASP A 195 -4.59 15.58 -3.39
C ASP A 195 -4.36 14.40 -2.43
N ARG A 196 -4.18 14.74 -1.16
CA ARG A 196 -4.07 13.79 -0.07
C ARG A 196 -5.33 12.93 -0.04
N GLY A 197 -5.14 11.64 0.11
CA GLY A 197 -6.18 10.66 0.29
C GLY A 197 -5.70 9.51 1.15
N PHE A 198 -6.48 8.46 1.20
CA PHE A 198 -6.16 7.25 1.94
C PHE A 198 -6.40 6.02 1.09
N ARG A 199 -5.74 4.94 1.44
CA ARG A 199 -6.01 3.62 0.90
C ARG A 199 -6.13 2.64 2.05
N ILE A 200 -7.26 1.93 2.09
CA ILE A 200 -7.49 0.88 3.06
C ILE A 200 -7.30 -0.49 2.40
N ARG A 201 -6.58 -1.35 3.07
CA ARG A 201 -6.45 -2.76 2.74
C ARG A 201 -7.30 -3.56 3.71
N LEU A 202 -8.14 -4.44 3.18
CA LEU A 202 -9.02 -5.31 3.95
C LEU A 202 -8.47 -6.74 4.02
N ASN A 203 -9.00 -7.52 4.94
CA ASN A 203 -8.60 -8.92 5.19
C ASN A 203 -9.05 -9.90 4.08
N ASP A 204 -9.94 -9.47 3.18
CA ASP A 204 -10.37 -10.19 1.99
C ASP A 204 -9.53 -9.85 0.74
N ASP A 205 -8.37 -9.18 0.92
CA ASP A 205 -7.48 -8.65 -0.10
C ASP A 205 -8.06 -7.47 -0.93
N SER A 206 -9.23 -6.94 -0.56
CA SER A 206 -9.73 -5.69 -1.13
C SER A 206 -8.81 -4.52 -0.79
N LEU A 207 -8.65 -3.61 -1.74
CA LEU A 207 -7.82 -2.42 -1.64
C LEU A 207 -8.62 -1.22 -2.17
N ILE A 208 -8.92 -0.25 -1.32
CA ILE A 208 -9.89 0.79 -1.62
C ILE A 208 -9.28 2.15 -1.34
N SER A 209 -9.31 3.03 -2.34
CA SER A 209 -8.92 4.43 -2.20
C SER A 209 -10.09 5.28 -1.73
N ALA A 210 -9.82 6.21 -0.80
CA ALA A 210 -10.78 7.18 -0.28
C ALA A 210 -10.17 8.58 -0.29
N ASP A 211 -11.00 9.60 -0.52
CA ASP A 211 -10.57 11.01 -0.44
C ASP A 211 -10.39 11.46 1.01
N SER A 212 -11.20 10.92 1.92
CA SER A 212 -11.02 11.07 3.36
C SER A 212 -11.45 9.82 4.11
N LEU A 213 -10.96 9.68 5.34
CA LEU A 213 -11.23 8.56 6.20
C LEU A 213 -11.39 9.04 7.64
N GLU A 214 -12.44 8.56 8.29
CA GLU A 214 -12.65 8.69 9.73
C GLU A 214 -12.82 7.29 10.33
N ALA A 215 -12.27 7.05 11.50
CA ALA A 215 -12.37 5.76 12.17
C ALA A 215 -12.48 5.90 13.69
N ASP A 216 -13.23 5.00 14.28
CA ASP A 216 -13.27 4.75 15.72
C ASP A 216 -12.80 3.30 16.02
N ASP A 217 -13.09 2.78 17.19
CA ASP A 217 -12.72 1.43 17.60
C ASP A 217 -13.55 0.33 16.93
N GLN A 218 -14.68 0.66 16.29
CA GLN A 218 -15.60 -0.28 15.68
C GLN A 218 -15.67 -0.17 14.16
N LYS A 219 -15.69 1.06 13.64
CA LYS A 219 -15.97 1.35 12.24
C LYS A 219 -15.00 2.32 11.60
N ILE A 220 -14.88 2.17 10.30
CA ILE A 220 -14.16 3.08 9.41
C ILE A 220 -15.17 3.65 8.41
N THR A 221 -15.31 4.95 8.36
CA THR A 221 -16.11 5.65 7.35
C THR A 221 -15.20 6.18 6.25
N LEU A 222 -15.42 5.73 5.03
CA LEU A 222 -14.69 6.13 3.83
C LEU A 222 -15.52 7.11 3.02
N ALA A 223 -14.97 8.24 2.63
CA ALA A 223 -15.51 9.09 1.56
C ALA A 223 -14.83 8.69 0.25
N LEU A 224 -15.58 8.05 -0.65
CA LEU A 224 -15.05 7.56 -1.93
C LEU A 224 -14.92 8.70 -2.96
N PRO A 225 -14.07 8.50 -4.00
CA PRO A 225 -13.87 9.51 -5.06
C PRO A 225 -15.12 9.91 -5.86
N ASP A 226 -16.18 9.11 -5.82
CA ASP A 226 -17.49 9.40 -6.43
C ASP A 226 -18.40 10.25 -5.52
N GLY A 227 -17.91 10.63 -4.32
CA GLY A 227 -18.64 11.37 -3.30
C GLY A 227 -19.52 10.51 -2.39
N SER A 228 -19.63 9.20 -2.64
CA SER A 228 -20.37 8.30 -1.77
C SER A 228 -19.60 8.00 -0.49
N LYS A 229 -20.34 7.67 0.58
CA LYS A 229 -19.74 7.20 1.85
C LYS A 229 -19.98 5.71 2.01
N ARG A 230 -18.99 5.04 2.57
CA ARG A 230 -19.05 3.61 2.92
C ARG A 230 -18.53 3.40 4.33
N GLU A 231 -19.16 2.47 5.03
CA GLU A 231 -18.70 1.99 6.33
C GLU A 231 -18.08 0.62 6.17
N VAL A 232 -16.98 0.41 6.89
CA VAL A 232 -16.27 -0.87 6.97
C VAL A 232 -16.03 -1.15 8.45
N ASP A 233 -16.23 -2.39 8.88
CA ASP A 233 -15.92 -2.77 10.24
C ASP A 233 -14.40 -2.68 10.48
N MET A 234 -13.98 -2.09 11.61
CA MET A 234 -12.56 -1.97 11.97
C MET A 234 -11.85 -3.33 11.98
N VAL A 235 -12.55 -4.39 12.35
CA VAL A 235 -12.01 -5.77 12.35
C VAL A 235 -11.66 -6.26 10.94
N ALA A 236 -12.29 -5.75 9.89
CA ALA A 236 -11.99 -6.10 8.51
C ALA A 236 -10.76 -5.35 7.95
N ALA A 237 -10.32 -4.28 8.60
CA ALA A 237 -9.16 -3.50 8.15
C ALA A 237 -7.85 -4.22 8.47
N ALA A 238 -7.04 -4.48 7.44
CA ALA A 238 -5.70 -5.04 7.52
C ALA A 238 -4.61 -3.97 7.52
N GLY A 239 -4.88 -2.79 6.95
CA GLY A 239 -3.95 -1.67 6.93
C GLY A 239 -4.56 -0.42 6.33
N ILE A 240 -4.02 0.72 6.69
CA ILE A 240 -4.41 2.05 6.18
C ILE A 240 -3.13 2.78 5.82
N GLU A 241 -3.02 3.23 4.57
CA GLU A 241 -1.91 4.05 4.08
C GLU A 241 -2.42 5.42 3.63
N GLN A 242 -1.59 6.44 3.75
CA GLN A 242 -1.88 7.76 3.20
C GLN A 242 -1.41 7.85 1.76
N LEU A 243 -2.30 8.21 0.85
CA LEU A 243 -2.00 8.49 -0.55
C LEU A 243 -1.58 9.96 -0.71
N ASN A 244 -0.63 10.21 -1.62
CA ASN A 244 -0.11 11.55 -1.91
C ASN A 244 0.33 12.33 -0.67
N GLY A 245 0.61 11.59 0.40
CA GLY A 245 1.20 12.09 1.64
C GLY A 245 2.72 12.22 1.52
N PRO A 246 3.42 12.19 2.67
CA PRO A 246 4.87 12.32 2.69
C PRO A 246 5.61 11.10 2.10
N LEU A 247 4.94 9.97 1.89
CA LEU A 247 5.53 8.73 1.38
C LEU A 247 5.09 8.44 -0.06
N SER A 248 6.01 7.94 -0.89
CA SER A 248 5.74 7.47 -2.25
C SER A 248 6.38 6.10 -2.46
N TRP A 249 5.56 5.05 -2.56
CA TRP A 249 6.01 3.69 -2.81
C TRP A 249 6.58 3.52 -4.22
N LEU A 250 7.77 2.95 -4.36
CA LEU A 250 8.36 2.71 -5.68
C LEU A 250 7.56 1.69 -6.49
N SER A 251 6.93 0.70 -5.83
CA SER A 251 6.07 -0.27 -6.51
C SER A 251 4.81 0.35 -7.14
N SER A 252 4.40 1.54 -6.70
CA SER A 252 3.28 2.29 -7.29
C SER A 252 3.71 3.34 -8.33
N ARG A 253 5.02 3.48 -8.56
CA ARG A 253 5.58 4.43 -9.54
C ARG A 253 5.96 3.72 -10.83
N THR A 254 5.86 4.43 -11.94
CA THR A 254 6.40 3.93 -13.21
C THR A 254 7.93 4.09 -13.19
N PRO A 255 8.71 3.00 -13.31
CA PRO A 255 10.15 3.10 -13.48
C PRO A 255 10.53 3.88 -14.74
N HIS A 256 11.63 4.62 -14.70
CA HIS A 256 12.22 5.25 -15.88
C HIS A 256 12.79 4.20 -16.83
N ALA A 257 13.43 3.16 -16.27
CA ALA A 257 13.94 2.02 -17.04
C ALA A 257 13.96 0.76 -16.18
N ILE A 258 13.74 -0.38 -16.82
CA ILE A 258 13.94 -1.72 -16.27
C ILE A 258 14.86 -2.48 -17.21
N VAL A 259 15.94 -3.05 -16.69
CA VAL A 259 16.85 -3.92 -17.43
C VAL A 259 16.98 -5.24 -16.68
N GLN A 260 16.84 -6.33 -17.40
CA GLN A 260 17.02 -7.69 -16.88
C GLN A 260 17.85 -8.48 -17.86
N VAL A 261 18.89 -9.15 -17.37
CA VAL A 261 19.81 -9.92 -18.19
C VAL A 261 20.01 -11.29 -17.51
N PRO A 262 19.54 -12.40 -18.08
CA PRO A 262 19.83 -13.72 -17.55
C PRO A 262 21.30 -14.09 -17.81
N TYR A 263 21.93 -14.83 -16.89
CA TYR A 263 23.36 -15.15 -16.95
C TYR A 263 23.75 -15.92 -18.23
N PHE A 264 22.97 -16.92 -18.62
CA PHE A 264 23.22 -17.75 -19.80
C PHE A 264 22.24 -17.54 -20.96
N GLY A 265 21.62 -16.36 -21.07
CA GLY A 265 20.63 -16.11 -22.13
C GLY A 265 19.35 -16.93 -22.01
N GLY A 266 19.01 -17.37 -20.80
CA GLY A 266 17.82 -18.14 -20.48
C GLY A 266 16.54 -17.32 -20.40
N THR A 267 15.56 -17.80 -19.64
CA THR A 267 14.28 -17.13 -19.44
C THR A 267 14.45 -15.80 -18.70
N ILE A 268 13.93 -14.73 -19.26
CA ILE A 268 13.82 -13.44 -18.56
C ILE A 268 12.64 -13.52 -17.61
N TRP A 269 12.92 -13.31 -16.32
CA TRP A 269 11.92 -13.20 -15.28
C TRP A 269 11.39 -11.77 -15.21
N PRO A 270 10.09 -11.52 -15.44
CA PRO A 270 9.58 -10.15 -15.44
C PRO A 270 9.64 -9.56 -14.04
N THR A 271 10.09 -8.31 -13.92
CA THR A 271 9.95 -7.52 -12.67
C THR A 271 8.47 -7.45 -12.29
N ARG A 272 8.16 -7.70 -11.03
CA ARG A 272 6.79 -7.66 -10.52
C ARG A 272 6.67 -6.67 -9.37
N MET A 273 5.62 -5.87 -9.43
CA MET A 273 5.27 -4.93 -8.36
C MET A 273 4.35 -5.63 -7.34
N ASP A 274 4.59 -5.37 -6.06
CA ASP A 274 3.85 -5.88 -4.90
C ASP A 274 3.72 -7.42 -4.85
N SER A 275 4.66 -8.11 -5.47
CA SER A 275 4.76 -9.57 -5.46
C SER A 275 6.19 -10.04 -5.72
N THR A 276 6.49 -11.30 -5.39
CA THR A 276 7.75 -11.93 -5.79
C THR A 276 7.82 -12.05 -7.31
N VAL A 277 9.01 -12.23 -7.87
CA VAL A 277 9.17 -12.48 -9.33
C VAL A 277 8.37 -13.68 -9.81
N GLY A 278 8.08 -14.65 -8.94
CA GLY A 278 7.20 -15.79 -9.20
C GLY A 278 5.71 -15.49 -9.07
N GLY A 279 5.31 -14.27 -8.72
CA GLY A 279 3.90 -13.87 -8.56
C GLY A 279 3.26 -14.25 -7.23
N LYS A 280 4.04 -14.72 -6.24
CA LYS A 280 3.56 -15.00 -4.90
C LYS A 280 3.62 -13.73 -4.03
N PRO A 281 2.88 -13.65 -2.90
CA PRO A 281 3.08 -12.59 -1.92
C PRO A 281 4.54 -12.50 -1.46
N ILE A 282 5.04 -11.29 -1.25
CA ILE A 282 6.34 -11.06 -0.65
C ILE A 282 6.24 -11.41 0.84
N GLN A 283 7.01 -12.39 1.27
CA GLN A 283 7.03 -12.87 2.64
C GLN A 283 8.46 -13.08 3.13
N PHE A 284 8.71 -12.78 4.40
CA PHE A 284 9.92 -13.19 5.10
C PHE A 284 9.53 -13.66 6.51
N ALA A 285 9.91 -14.88 6.87
CA ALA A 285 9.41 -15.60 8.04
C ALA A 285 7.86 -15.56 8.07
N ASP A 286 7.25 -15.17 9.17
CA ASP A 286 5.80 -15.10 9.32
C ASP A 286 5.18 -13.77 8.84
N ARG A 287 6.01 -12.82 8.38
CA ARG A 287 5.54 -11.51 7.93
C ARG A 287 5.33 -11.44 6.42
N ILE A 288 4.13 -11.05 6.02
CA ILE A 288 3.78 -10.72 4.63
C ILE A 288 3.88 -9.21 4.45
N TYR A 289 4.51 -8.79 3.35
CA TYR A 289 4.69 -7.39 2.99
C TYR A 289 3.78 -7.04 1.82
N ALA A 290 2.94 -6.02 2.01
CA ALA A 290 1.98 -5.59 0.99
C ALA A 290 2.65 -4.83 -0.16
N ARG A 291 3.86 -4.30 0.07
CA ARG A 291 4.61 -3.49 -0.88
C ARG A 291 5.99 -4.05 -1.13
N GLY A 292 6.37 -4.07 -2.38
CA GLY A 292 7.72 -4.47 -2.76
C GLY A 292 7.88 -4.67 -4.26
N ILE A 293 9.09 -5.07 -4.66
CA ILE A 293 9.42 -5.31 -6.07
C ILE A 293 10.19 -6.61 -6.15
N GLY A 294 9.57 -7.63 -6.79
CA GLY A 294 10.21 -8.91 -7.06
C GLY A 294 11.02 -8.87 -8.35
N VAL A 295 12.29 -9.27 -8.27
CA VAL A 295 13.23 -9.32 -9.40
C VAL A 295 14.03 -10.61 -9.40
N HIS A 296 14.75 -10.88 -10.49
CA HIS A 296 15.78 -11.91 -10.61
C HIS A 296 17.09 -11.26 -11.05
N ALA A 297 18.24 -11.74 -10.57
CA ALA A 297 19.54 -11.24 -11.03
C ALA A 297 19.80 -11.61 -12.50
N TYR A 298 20.50 -10.80 -13.30
CA TYR A 298 20.79 -9.39 -13.12
C TYR A 298 19.53 -8.55 -13.33
N SER A 299 19.29 -7.62 -12.43
CA SER A 299 18.19 -6.66 -12.53
C SER A 299 18.65 -5.25 -12.19
N ARG A 300 18.21 -4.28 -12.98
CA ARG A 300 18.38 -2.85 -12.73
C ARG A 300 17.05 -2.14 -12.92
N ILE A 301 16.65 -1.35 -11.94
CA ILE A 301 15.46 -0.52 -12.01
C ILE A 301 15.87 0.92 -11.73
N ASP A 302 15.58 1.82 -12.66
CA ASP A 302 15.85 3.25 -12.53
C ASP A 302 14.57 4.02 -12.27
N TYR A 303 14.57 4.93 -11.28
CA TYR A 303 13.47 5.84 -10.98
C TYR A 303 13.92 7.28 -11.09
N ALA A 304 13.20 8.07 -11.89
CA ALA A 304 13.43 9.50 -11.98
C ALA A 304 12.99 10.19 -10.68
N LEU A 305 13.84 11.11 -10.20
CA LEU A 305 13.60 11.96 -9.03
C LEU A 305 13.36 13.39 -9.50
N ASP A 306 12.37 14.05 -8.92
CA ASP A 306 11.97 15.43 -9.25
C ASP A 306 12.46 16.46 -8.22
N GLY A 307 13.32 16.04 -7.30
CA GLY A 307 13.85 16.89 -6.23
C GLY A 307 12.88 17.11 -5.06
N SER A 308 11.70 16.50 -5.07
CA SER A 308 10.68 16.62 -4.00
C SER A 308 10.91 15.67 -2.83
N TYR A 309 11.92 14.79 -2.90
CA TYR A 309 12.20 13.77 -1.91
C TYR A 309 13.43 14.10 -1.08
N GLU A 310 13.45 13.71 0.20
CA GLU A 310 14.57 13.90 1.13
C GLU A 310 15.28 12.60 1.51
N ALA A 311 14.58 11.46 1.42
CA ALA A 311 15.15 10.15 1.74
C ALA A 311 14.57 9.03 0.89
N PHE A 312 15.32 7.93 0.75
CA PHE A 312 14.87 6.64 0.25
C PHE A 312 14.98 5.61 1.35
N ARG A 313 13.92 4.80 1.52
CA ARG A 313 13.86 3.69 2.48
C ARG A 313 13.62 2.38 1.77
N THR A 314 14.25 1.30 2.23
CA THR A 314 13.96 -0.07 1.82
C THR A 314 14.49 -1.09 2.82
N GLN A 315 14.01 -2.31 2.72
CA GLN A 315 14.65 -3.56 3.14
C GLN A 315 14.77 -4.45 1.92
N TYR A 316 15.47 -5.58 2.04
CA TYR A 316 15.51 -6.58 0.98
C TYR A 316 15.76 -7.98 1.54
N ALA A 317 15.34 -8.98 0.79
CA ALA A 317 15.55 -10.40 1.08
C ALA A 317 15.54 -11.24 -0.20
N ILE A 318 16.17 -12.40 -0.16
CA ILE A 318 15.93 -13.46 -1.15
C ILE A 318 14.49 -13.97 -0.96
N ALA A 319 13.79 -14.22 -2.07
CA ALA A 319 12.44 -14.75 -2.03
C ALA A 319 12.40 -16.10 -1.29
N GLN A 320 11.42 -16.27 -0.40
CA GLN A 320 11.27 -17.47 0.43
C GLN A 320 10.61 -18.62 -0.36
N ASP A 321 11.13 -18.88 -1.57
CA ASP A 321 10.74 -20.03 -2.39
C ASP A 321 11.38 -21.33 -1.87
N GLU A 322 10.84 -22.49 -2.27
CA GLU A 322 11.32 -23.80 -1.83
C GLU A 322 12.80 -24.06 -2.16
N LYS A 323 13.28 -23.50 -3.29
CA LYS A 323 14.66 -23.63 -3.75
C LYS A 323 15.35 -22.28 -3.68
N ARG A 324 16.16 -22.05 -2.65
CA ARG A 324 16.91 -20.81 -2.43
C ARG A 324 18.31 -21.00 -1.82
N GLN A 325 18.69 -22.25 -1.58
CA GLN A 325 19.95 -22.57 -0.88
C GLN A 325 21.22 -22.12 -1.62
N TYR A 326 21.14 -21.90 -2.93
CA TYR A 326 22.24 -21.42 -3.77
C TYR A 326 22.15 -19.93 -4.09
N ALA A 327 21.07 -19.26 -3.68
CA ALA A 327 20.89 -17.84 -3.96
C ALA A 327 21.99 -17.01 -3.29
N ASN A 328 22.67 -16.20 -4.10
CA ASN A 328 23.72 -15.29 -3.65
C ASN A 328 23.81 -14.12 -4.63
N VAL A 329 23.45 -12.93 -4.19
CA VAL A 329 23.40 -11.74 -5.03
C VAL A 329 24.28 -10.62 -4.48
N ALA A 330 24.77 -9.76 -5.37
CA ALA A 330 25.32 -8.47 -5.01
C ALA A 330 24.23 -7.38 -5.14
N VAL A 331 24.03 -6.62 -4.08
CA VAL A 331 22.97 -5.59 -4.02
C VAL A 331 23.63 -4.22 -4.03
N ARG A 332 23.18 -3.32 -4.93
CA ARG A 332 23.67 -1.94 -4.99
C ARG A 332 22.51 -0.96 -5.09
N ILE A 333 22.63 0.16 -4.41
CA ILE A 333 21.75 1.33 -4.57
C ILE A 333 22.64 2.49 -5.02
N LYS A 334 22.23 3.14 -6.12
CA LYS A 334 22.98 4.26 -6.69
C LYS A 334 22.10 5.50 -6.81
N ILE A 335 22.66 6.65 -6.50
CA ILE A 335 22.05 7.96 -6.73
C ILE A 335 22.92 8.70 -7.75
N ASP A 336 22.34 9.10 -8.89
CA ASP A 336 23.02 9.75 -10.01
C ASP A 336 24.31 9.01 -10.45
N GLY A 337 24.22 7.67 -10.44
CA GLY A 337 25.33 6.79 -10.82
C GLY A 337 26.33 6.50 -9.70
N LYS A 338 26.33 7.27 -8.59
CA LYS A 338 27.20 7.03 -7.43
C LYS A 338 26.61 5.94 -6.52
N THR A 339 27.37 4.92 -6.19
CA THR A 339 26.97 3.90 -5.24
C THR A 339 26.91 4.49 -3.82
N VAL A 340 25.73 4.42 -3.19
CA VAL A 340 25.45 4.90 -1.82
C VAL A 340 25.23 3.74 -0.84
N HIS A 341 24.92 2.56 -1.35
CA HIS A 341 24.85 1.32 -0.59
C HIS A 341 25.35 0.17 -1.46
N GLU A 342 26.15 -0.72 -0.86
CA GLU A 342 26.63 -1.94 -1.50
C GLU A 342 26.70 -3.08 -0.49
N GLN A 343 26.14 -4.22 -0.89
CA GLN A 343 26.25 -5.50 -0.21
C GLN A 343 26.78 -6.51 -1.23
N PRO A 344 28.08 -6.81 -1.24
CA PRO A 344 28.72 -7.62 -2.29
C PRO A 344 28.24 -9.08 -2.34
N SER A 345 27.76 -9.60 -1.21
CA SER A 345 27.22 -10.96 -1.11
C SER A 345 26.05 -10.97 -0.13
N PHE A 346 24.89 -11.34 -0.62
CA PHE A 346 23.67 -11.47 0.17
C PHE A 346 22.99 -12.81 -0.16
N THR A 347 22.78 -13.63 0.86
CA THR A 347 22.31 -15.01 0.72
C THR A 347 20.89 -15.20 1.23
N ALA A 348 20.34 -16.40 1.00
CA ALA A 348 19.05 -16.80 1.53
C ALA A 348 18.97 -16.70 3.06
N ASP A 349 17.74 -16.68 3.57
CA ASP A 349 17.40 -16.69 5.00
C ASP A 349 17.86 -15.45 5.79
N LEU A 350 18.26 -14.40 5.09
CA LEU A 350 18.58 -13.09 5.67
C LEU A 350 17.53 -12.05 5.26
N LEU A 351 17.14 -11.23 6.23
CA LEU A 351 16.46 -9.97 6.00
C LEU A 351 17.46 -8.84 6.25
N SER A 352 17.58 -7.93 5.29
CA SER A 352 18.46 -6.76 5.53
C SER A 352 17.91 -5.89 6.67
N PRO A 353 18.77 -5.12 7.35
CA PRO A 353 18.27 -4.03 8.19
C PRO A 353 17.46 -3.04 7.34
N VAL A 354 16.63 -2.23 8.01
CA VAL A 354 15.98 -1.10 7.34
C VAL A 354 17.06 -0.10 6.93
N LEU A 355 17.16 0.14 5.62
CA LEU A 355 18.04 1.16 5.07
C LEU A 355 17.24 2.45 4.92
N VAL A 356 17.80 3.56 5.39
CA VAL A 356 17.30 4.92 5.16
C VAL A 356 18.48 5.71 4.60
N LEU A 357 18.36 6.16 3.35
CA LEU A 357 19.42 6.84 2.62
C LEU A 357 18.96 8.25 2.28
N ASP A 358 19.71 9.26 2.72
CA ASP A 358 19.44 10.65 2.39
C ASP A 358 19.61 10.89 0.88
N LEU A 359 18.67 11.64 0.30
CA LEU A 359 18.71 12.03 -1.10
C LEU A 359 19.24 13.46 -1.23
N PRO A 360 20.30 13.70 -2.03
CA PRO A 360 20.72 15.06 -2.38
C PRO A 360 19.57 15.88 -2.96
N LYS A 361 19.55 17.18 -2.69
CA LYS A 361 18.46 18.08 -3.13
C LYS A 361 18.28 18.13 -4.65
N ASP A 362 19.35 17.89 -5.38
CA ASP A 362 19.46 17.92 -6.84
C ASP A 362 19.49 16.52 -7.47
N ALA A 363 19.32 15.46 -6.66
CA ALA A 363 19.28 14.09 -7.16
C ALA A 363 18.22 13.92 -8.25
N LYS A 364 18.62 13.27 -9.36
CA LYS A 364 17.79 13.06 -10.56
C LYS A 364 17.40 11.60 -10.76
N MET A 365 18.23 10.67 -10.30
CA MET A 365 18.03 9.25 -10.59
C MET A 365 18.36 8.40 -9.37
N LEU A 366 17.40 7.57 -8.96
CA LEU A 366 17.62 6.46 -8.03
C LEU A 366 17.68 5.15 -8.83
N ARG A 367 18.74 4.35 -8.62
CA ARG A 367 18.90 3.03 -9.22
C ARG A 367 18.96 1.96 -8.16
N LEU A 368 18.13 0.95 -8.35
CA LEU A 368 18.15 -0.32 -7.60
C LEU A 368 18.77 -1.39 -8.48
N GLU A 369 19.82 -2.04 -8.03
CA GLU A 369 20.59 -3.02 -8.82
C GLU A 369 20.81 -4.30 -8.00
N VAL A 370 20.52 -5.44 -8.60
CA VAL A 370 20.77 -6.77 -8.07
C VAL A 370 21.59 -7.51 -9.11
N ASP A 371 22.82 -7.82 -8.76
CA ASP A 371 23.80 -8.45 -9.65
C ASP A 371 24.04 -9.91 -9.27
N TYR A 372 24.63 -10.66 -10.18
CA TYR A 372 25.03 -12.05 -9.95
C TYR A 372 26.00 -12.13 -8.75
N GLY A 373 25.82 -13.15 -7.94
CA GLY A 373 26.75 -13.53 -6.90
C GLY A 373 27.64 -14.71 -7.30
N GLN A 374 28.03 -15.52 -6.32
CA GLN A 374 28.98 -16.61 -6.51
C GLN A 374 28.40 -17.82 -7.28
N ALA A 375 27.07 -18.00 -7.30
CA ALA A 375 26.38 -19.09 -7.96
C ALA A 375 25.73 -18.70 -9.30
N ASN A 376 26.25 -17.67 -9.97
CA ASN A 376 25.70 -17.04 -11.16
C ASN A 376 24.31 -16.45 -10.86
N ASP A 377 23.26 -16.80 -11.62
CA ASP A 377 21.88 -16.39 -11.38
C ASP A 377 21.02 -17.52 -10.77
N THR A 378 21.66 -18.56 -10.25
CA THR A 378 20.93 -19.74 -9.75
C THR A 378 20.11 -19.41 -8.50
N GLN A 379 18.78 -19.47 -8.61
CA GLN A 379 17.82 -19.22 -7.54
C GLN A 379 17.82 -17.76 -7.01
N ASP A 380 18.38 -16.82 -7.73
CA ASP A 380 18.55 -15.41 -7.34
C ASP A 380 17.26 -14.59 -7.45
N ARG A 381 16.14 -15.17 -6.94
CA ARG A 381 14.87 -14.45 -6.81
C ARG A 381 14.95 -13.55 -5.60
N PHE A 382 14.82 -12.28 -5.84
CA PHE A 382 15.09 -11.24 -4.86
C PHE A 382 13.90 -10.29 -4.72
N ASN A 383 13.69 -9.77 -3.53
CA ASN A 383 12.64 -8.81 -3.23
C ASN A 383 13.22 -7.54 -2.62
N TRP A 384 13.00 -6.41 -3.25
CA TRP A 384 13.04 -5.11 -2.59
C TRP A 384 11.77 -4.99 -1.75
N ILE A 385 11.91 -4.85 -0.43
CA ILE A 385 10.80 -4.86 0.53
C ILE A 385 10.52 -3.43 0.97
N GLU A 386 9.27 -3.00 0.81
CA GLU A 386 8.78 -1.67 1.18
C GLU A 386 9.68 -0.53 0.67
N PRO A 387 10.08 -0.52 -0.64
CA PRO A 387 10.90 0.53 -1.19
C PRO A 387 10.08 1.81 -1.35
N ALA A 388 10.47 2.88 -0.65
CA ALA A 388 9.70 4.12 -0.57
C ALA A 388 10.58 5.37 -0.61
N LEU A 389 10.06 6.44 -1.22
CA LEU A 389 10.63 7.77 -1.19
C LEU A 389 9.88 8.63 -0.17
N LEU A 390 10.59 9.30 0.72
CA LEU A 390 10.05 10.28 1.64
C LEU A 390 10.08 11.67 1.03
N ARG A 391 8.92 12.33 0.92
CA ARG A 391 8.82 13.70 0.41
C ARG A 391 9.34 14.70 1.45
N LYS A 392 9.94 15.76 0.97
CA LYS A 392 10.29 16.92 1.79
C LYS A 392 9.03 17.49 2.42
N LYS A 393 9.09 17.79 3.72
CA LYS A 393 8.00 18.53 4.37
C LYS A 393 7.88 19.90 3.70
N PRO A 394 6.66 20.35 3.34
CA PRO A 394 6.50 21.72 2.89
C PRO A 394 7.00 22.67 4.00
N PRO A 395 7.64 23.79 3.64
CA PRO A 395 8.05 24.77 4.63
C PRO A 395 6.82 25.17 5.44
N LYS A 396 6.94 25.16 6.78
CA LYS A 396 5.86 25.63 7.66
C LYS A 396 5.51 27.05 7.22
N THR A 397 4.31 27.23 6.68
CA THR A 397 3.78 28.57 6.39
C THR A 397 3.76 29.31 7.72
N GLN A 398 4.60 30.31 7.90
CA GLN A 398 4.50 31.18 9.05
C GLN A 398 3.07 31.76 9.04
N PRO A 399 2.34 31.72 10.17
CA PRO A 399 1.05 32.39 10.24
C PRO A 399 1.27 33.84 9.79
N ALA A 400 0.47 34.29 8.82
CA ALA A 400 0.51 35.66 8.36
C ALA A 400 0.41 36.57 9.59
N THR A 401 1.42 37.40 9.84
CA THR A 401 1.38 38.42 10.90
C THR A 401 0.16 39.27 10.61
N PRO A 402 -0.78 39.42 11.55
CA PRO A 402 -1.95 40.24 11.31
C PRO A 402 -1.48 41.67 10.98
N THR A 403 -1.73 42.11 9.76
CA THR A 403 -1.49 43.47 9.34
C THR A 403 -2.44 44.35 10.15
N THR A 404 -1.94 45.04 11.15
CA THR A 404 -2.68 46.04 11.91
C THR A 404 -3.08 47.15 10.92
N GLN A 405 -4.32 47.11 10.46
CA GLN A 405 -4.88 48.22 9.71
C GLN A 405 -4.95 49.42 10.66
N ASN A 406 -4.05 50.33 10.41
CA ASN A 406 -4.07 51.64 11.10
C ASN A 406 -5.23 52.44 10.50
N THR A 407 -6.38 52.38 11.13
CA THR A 407 -7.53 53.23 10.81
C THR A 407 -7.21 54.65 11.33
N GLY A 408 -6.51 55.43 10.46
CA GLY A 408 -6.36 56.84 10.64
C GLY A 408 -7.73 57.54 10.61
N ALA A 409 -8.17 58.05 11.73
CA ALA A 409 -9.35 58.91 11.83
C ALA A 409 -9.16 60.19 10.99
N PRO A 410 -10.16 60.65 10.24
CA PRO A 410 -10.06 61.94 9.53
C PRO A 410 -10.13 63.11 10.51
N SER A 411 -9.11 63.96 10.49
CA SER A 411 -9.11 65.21 11.16
C SER A 411 -10.13 66.18 10.52
N VAL A 412 -11.11 66.56 11.30
CA VAL A 412 -12.05 67.64 10.96
C VAL A 412 -11.33 68.99 11.11
N THR A 413 -11.13 69.67 10.00
CA THR A 413 -10.65 71.06 10.01
C THR A 413 -11.85 71.98 9.93
N GLU A 414 -12.21 72.61 11.07
CA GLU A 414 -13.11 73.72 11.11
C GLU A 414 -12.46 74.95 10.44
N ARG A 415 -13.13 75.51 9.41
CA ARG A 415 -12.81 76.84 8.89
C ARG A 415 -13.80 77.87 9.48
N ARG A 416 -13.26 78.91 10.07
CA ARG A 416 -13.90 80.18 10.16
C ARG A 416 -13.65 80.99 8.88
#